data_850dcdaa52bf35f3d34e94d74381bbbe
#
_entry.id   850dcdaa52bf35f3d34e94d74381bbbe
#
_cell.length_a   1.000
_cell.length_b   1.000
_cell.length_c   1.000
_cell.angle_alpha   90.00
_cell.angle_beta   90.00
_cell.angle_gamma   90.00
#
_symmetry.space_group_name_H-M   'P 1'
#
loop_
_entity.id
_entity.type
_entity.pdbx_description
1 polymer ?
#
loop_
_entity_poly.entity_id
_entity_poly.type
_entity_poly.pdbx_seq_one_letter_code
_entity_poly.pdbx_strand_id
1 'polypeptide(L)'
;MSRAAVFSRQCFWRPIFIALLCLFAAACQTTRPVTSADAERVDLRLQLATAYLERGQPNVALTEAKRALEVDPSSARAFNIKALALMALQRVDAAKQAMQAAVALAPTDLSYQHNVAWLQCMSGDVEQALQAFDAVILRAVNDFNPAQTHLSLGVCAIQAKRFELAERALRQAVVDARYANAANFGLATLMVQSENWPAAVRYLASMSPAYRVSPEVLNLQMHIDAQYDRMQQAPADGMNPSAFN
;
A
#
# COMPACT_ATOMS: atom_id res chain seq x y z
N MET A 1 -49.32 12.02 -70.65
CA MET A 1 -49.61 10.67 -70.17
C MET A 1 -48.28 9.98 -70.01
N SER A 2 -47.80 9.75 -68.79
CA SER A 2 -47.08 8.58 -68.31
C SER A 2 -46.57 8.84 -66.91
N ARG A 3 -47.17 8.19 -65.94
CA ARG A 3 -46.73 8.18 -64.53
C ARG A 3 -45.61 7.13 -64.36
N ALA A 4 -44.40 7.56 -64.10
CA ALA A 4 -43.32 6.64 -63.75
C ALA A 4 -43.33 6.44 -62.22
N ALA A 5 -43.39 5.18 -61.79
CA ALA A 5 -43.45 4.72 -60.41
C ALA A 5 -42.10 4.94 -59.73
N VAL A 6 -42.11 5.68 -58.63
CA VAL A 6 -41.01 5.76 -57.68
C VAL A 6 -41.07 4.51 -56.80
N PHE A 7 -40.26 3.48 -57.11
CA PHE A 7 -40.14 2.25 -56.35
C PHE A 7 -39.23 2.50 -55.19
N SER A 8 -39.78 2.50 -53.96
CA SER A 8 -39.19 2.77 -52.69
C SER A 8 -38.03 1.80 -52.39
N ARG A 9 -36.80 2.32 -52.36
CA ARG A 9 -35.57 1.61 -51.93
C ARG A 9 -35.44 1.44 -50.41
N GLN A 10 -36.48 1.74 -49.62
CA GLN A 10 -36.40 1.79 -48.16
C GLN A 10 -36.69 0.46 -47.45
N CYS A 11 -37.07 -0.60 -48.14
CA CYS A 11 -37.50 -1.85 -47.48
C CYS A 11 -36.41 -2.90 -47.30
N PHE A 12 -35.19 -2.71 -47.88
CA PHE A 12 -34.15 -3.74 -47.85
C PHE A 12 -33.18 -3.62 -46.67
N TRP A 13 -33.10 -2.46 -46.02
CA TRP A 13 -32.13 -2.23 -44.93
C TRP A 13 -32.69 -2.53 -43.54
N ARG A 14 -34.00 -2.62 -43.34
CA ARG A 14 -34.63 -2.90 -42.06
C ARG A 14 -34.27 -4.27 -41.46
N PRO A 15 -34.24 -5.40 -42.21
CA PRO A 15 -33.86 -6.69 -41.62
C PRO A 15 -32.37 -6.79 -41.26
N ILE A 16 -31.48 -6.06 -41.95
CA ILE A 16 -30.04 -6.07 -41.66
C ILE A 16 -29.74 -5.32 -40.38
N PHE A 17 -30.41 -4.21 -40.07
CA PHE A 17 -30.25 -3.48 -38.81
C PHE A 17 -30.80 -4.26 -37.63
N ILE A 18 -31.89 -4.98 -37.76
CA ILE A 18 -32.44 -5.84 -36.70
C ILE A 18 -31.55 -7.04 -36.44
N ALA A 19 -30.97 -7.66 -37.45
CA ALA A 19 -30.02 -8.76 -37.30
C ALA A 19 -28.70 -8.30 -36.64
N LEU A 20 -28.20 -7.08 -36.93
CA LEU A 20 -27.03 -6.52 -36.27
C LEU A 20 -27.30 -6.17 -34.78
N LEU A 21 -28.49 -5.67 -34.44
CA LEU A 21 -28.89 -5.39 -33.06
C LEU A 21 -29.02 -6.66 -32.23
N CYS A 22 -29.49 -7.77 -32.81
CA CYS A 22 -29.57 -9.06 -32.09
C CYS A 22 -28.20 -9.69 -31.85
N LEU A 23 -27.20 -9.43 -32.70
CA LEU A 23 -25.82 -9.91 -32.45
C LEU A 23 -25.12 -9.17 -31.30
N PHE A 24 -25.47 -7.91 -31.04
CA PHE A 24 -24.96 -7.19 -29.88
C PHE A 24 -25.59 -7.61 -28.54
N ALA A 25 -26.81 -8.14 -28.54
CA ALA A 25 -27.50 -8.62 -27.36
C ALA A 25 -26.97 -9.98 -26.85
N ALA A 26 -26.31 -10.78 -27.72
CA ALA A 26 -25.74 -12.09 -27.34
C ALA A 26 -24.37 -12.00 -26.63
N ALA A 27 -23.77 -10.81 -26.51
CA ALA A 27 -22.50 -10.59 -25.83
C ALA A 27 -22.64 -10.31 -24.32
N CYS A 28 -23.83 -10.43 -23.73
CA CYS A 28 -23.96 -10.56 -22.28
C CYS A 28 -23.37 -11.93 -21.89
N GLN A 29 -22.08 -11.95 -21.59
CA GLN A 29 -21.48 -13.08 -20.90
C GLN A 29 -22.29 -13.27 -19.61
N THR A 30 -23.08 -14.32 -19.56
CA THR A 30 -23.75 -14.77 -18.34
C THR A 30 -22.63 -15.18 -17.37
N THR A 31 -22.22 -14.26 -16.51
CA THR A 31 -21.32 -14.59 -15.39
C THR A 31 -22.05 -15.64 -14.57
N ARG A 32 -21.52 -16.86 -14.62
CA ARG A 32 -22.03 -17.95 -13.79
C ARG A 32 -21.97 -17.48 -12.31
N PRO A 33 -23.06 -17.61 -11.55
CA PRO A 33 -23.04 -17.24 -10.15
C PRO A 33 -21.96 -18.05 -9.42
N VAL A 34 -21.16 -17.37 -8.60
CA VAL A 34 -20.11 -17.99 -7.78
C VAL A 34 -20.79 -18.94 -6.79
N THR A 35 -20.44 -20.21 -6.84
CA THR A 35 -20.98 -21.21 -5.90
C THR A 35 -20.24 -21.14 -4.55
N SER A 36 -20.79 -21.77 -3.50
CA SER A 36 -20.11 -21.88 -2.20
C SER A 36 -18.76 -22.59 -2.31
N ALA A 37 -18.65 -23.61 -3.15
CA ALA A 37 -17.39 -24.31 -3.42
C ALA A 37 -16.38 -23.40 -4.17
N ASP A 38 -16.86 -22.52 -5.06
CA ASP A 38 -16.02 -21.55 -5.74
C ASP A 38 -15.50 -20.49 -4.74
N ALA A 39 -16.35 -20.01 -3.83
CA ALA A 39 -15.97 -19.05 -2.78
C ALA A 39 -14.91 -19.65 -1.84
N GLU A 40 -15.03 -20.88 -1.43
CA GLU A 40 -14.03 -21.59 -0.60
C GLU A 40 -12.68 -21.72 -1.35
N ARG A 41 -12.73 -22.07 -2.63
CA ARG A 41 -11.52 -22.15 -3.48
C ARG A 41 -10.84 -20.81 -3.64
N VAL A 42 -11.61 -19.73 -3.80
CA VAL A 42 -11.09 -18.35 -3.86
C VAL A 42 -10.43 -18.00 -2.54
N ASP A 43 -11.09 -18.24 -1.41
CA ASP A 43 -10.56 -17.93 -0.09
C ASP A 43 -9.23 -18.67 0.19
N LEU A 44 -9.17 -19.97 -0.09
CA LEU A 44 -7.94 -20.75 0.06
C LEU A 44 -6.79 -20.21 -0.79
N ARG A 45 -7.05 -19.82 -2.06
CA ARG A 45 -6.04 -19.19 -2.93
C ARG A 45 -5.55 -17.86 -2.38
N LEU A 46 -6.45 -17.06 -1.82
CA LEU A 46 -6.10 -15.75 -1.27
C LEU A 46 -5.31 -15.87 0.05
N GLN A 47 -5.62 -16.86 0.88
CA GLN A 47 -4.80 -17.20 2.05
C GLN A 47 -3.39 -17.62 1.61
N LEU A 48 -3.29 -18.48 0.61
CA LEU A 48 -2.00 -18.91 0.05
C LEU A 48 -1.22 -17.73 -0.53
N ALA A 49 -1.88 -16.86 -1.30
CA ALA A 49 -1.25 -15.67 -1.89
C ALA A 49 -0.72 -14.72 -0.80
N THR A 50 -1.48 -14.52 0.28
CA THR A 50 -1.03 -13.71 1.43
C THR A 50 0.21 -14.31 2.09
N ALA A 51 0.21 -15.64 2.33
CA ALA A 51 1.38 -16.32 2.90
C ALA A 51 2.64 -16.23 1.99
N TYR A 52 2.47 -16.22 0.67
CA TYR A 52 3.58 -16.00 -0.25
C TYR A 52 4.09 -14.55 -0.24
N LEU A 53 3.21 -13.54 -0.06
CA LEU A 53 3.65 -12.15 0.13
C LEU A 53 4.49 -12.00 1.40
N GLU A 54 4.05 -12.59 2.51
CA GLU A 54 4.76 -12.58 3.79
C GLU A 54 6.15 -13.24 3.69
N ARG A 55 6.29 -14.25 2.83
CA ARG A 55 7.57 -14.93 2.55
C ARG A 55 8.45 -14.24 1.50
N GLY A 56 8.06 -13.04 1.02
CA GLY A 56 8.79 -12.33 -0.02
C GLY A 56 8.75 -13.00 -1.39
N GLN A 57 7.69 -13.75 -1.69
CA GLN A 57 7.48 -14.45 -2.97
C GLN A 57 6.34 -13.83 -3.81
N PRO A 58 6.46 -12.56 -4.22
CA PRO A 58 5.35 -11.82 -4.84
C PRO A 58 4.92 -12.36 -6.21
N ASN A 59 5.79 -13.04 -6.95
CA ASN A 59 5.40 -13.67 -8.22
C ASN A 59 4.41 -14.81 -8.03
N VAL A 60 4.60 -15.63 -6.98
CA VAL A 60 3.68 -16.73 -6.66
C VAL A 60 2.35 -16.16 -6.14
N ALA A 61 2.42 -15.17 -5.25
CA ALA A 61 1.24 -14.46 -4.75
C ALA A 61 0.41 -13.85 -5.89
N LEU A 62 1.06 -13.20 -6.86
CA LEU A 62 0.41 -12.64 -8.04
C LEU A 62 -0.29 -13.73 -8.87
N THR A 63 0.32 -14.90 -9.00
CA THR A 63 -0.27 -16.03 -9.74
C THR A 63 -1.51 -16.56 -9.03
N GLU A 64 -1.46 -16.75 -7.71
CA GLU A 64 -2.62 -17.23 -6.94
C GLU A 64 -3.75 -16.19 -6.89
N ALA A 65 -3.44 -14.90 -6.78
CA ALA A 65 -4.44 -13.84 -6.87
C ALA A 65 -5.13 -13.80 -8.25
N LYS A 66 -4.39 -14.00 -9.35
CA LYS A 66 -4.97 -14.12 -10.70
C LYS A 66 -5.88 -15.34 -10.82
N ARG A 67 -5.45 -16.50 -10.31
CA ARG A 67 -6.27 -17.71 -10.29
C ARG A 67 -7.54 -17.56 -9.46
N ALA A 68 -7.51 -16.76 -8.39
CA ALA A 68 -8.70 -16.41 -7.64
C ALA A 68 -9.67 -15.57 -8.49
N LEU A 69 -9.14 -14.60 -9.25
CA LEU A 69 -9.94 -13.75 -10.17
C LEU A 69 -10.49 -14.51 -11.38
N GLU A 70 -9.89 -15.61 -11.79
CA GLU A 70 -10.46 -16.51 -12.81
C GLU A 70 -11.74 -17.21 -12.31
N VAL A 71 -11.81 -17.45 -10.99
CA VAL A 71 -12.99 -18.08 -10.34
C VAL A 71 -14.03 -17.03 -9.96
N ASP A 72 -13.59 -15.92 -9.34
CA ASP A 72 -14.44 -14.79 -8.96
C ASP A 72 -13.83 -13.47 -9.48
N PRO A 73 -14.25 -13.01 -10.66
CA PRO A 73 -13.78 -11.74 -11.22
C PRO A 73 -14.20 -10.49 -10.43
N SER A 74 -15.10 -10.64 -9.45
CA SER A 74 -15.61 -9.54 -8.61
C SER A 74 -15.00 -9.53 -7.19
N SER A 75 -14.00 -10.34 -6.92
CA SER A 75 -13.34 -10.40 -5.63
C SER A 75 -12.46 -9.17 -5.36
N ALA A 76 -12.96 -8.23 -4.57
CA ALA A 76 -12.19 -7.07 -4.13
C ALA A 76 -10.88 -7.48 -3.41
N ARG A 77 -10.95 -8.53 -2.57
CA ARG A 77 -9.79 -9.07 -1.87
C ARG A 77 -8.72 -9.62 -2.82
N ALA A 78 -9.13 -10.29 -3.91
CA ALA A 78 -8.19 -10.78 -4.91
C ALA A 78 -7.50 -9.64 -5.66
N PHE A 79 -8.22 -8.58 -6.02
CA PHE A 79 -7.63 -7.37 -6.60
C PHE A 79 -6.66 -6.68 -5.65
N ASN A 80 -7.00 -6.58 -4.37
CA ASN A 80 -6.11 -6.02 -3.34
C ASN A 80 -4.80 -6.81 -3.24
N ILE A 81 -4.86 -8.14 -3.09
CA ILE A 81 -3.67 -9.00 -3.02
C ILE A 81 -2.85 -8.92 -4.31
N LYS A 82 -3.52 -8.90 -5.48
CA LYS A 82 -2.87 -8.67 -6.77
C LYS A 82 -2.11 -7.34 -6.79
N ALA A 83 -2.70 -6.26 -6.26
CA ALA A 83 -2.05 -4.96 -6.18
C ALA A 83 -0.82 -4.99 -5.27
N LEU A 84 -0.93 -5.59 -4.08
CA LEU A 84 0.20 -5.73 -3.15
C LEU A 84 1.35 -6.55 -3.76
N ALA A 85 1.03 -7.64 -4.46
CA ALA A 85 2.04 -8.43 -5.17
C ALA A 85 2.72 -7.62 -6.30
N LEU A 86 1.95 -6.84 -7.06
CA LEU A 86 2.49 -5.97 -8.10
C LEU A 86 3.35 -4.83 -7.54
N MET A 87 2.99 -4.27 -6.39
CA MET A 87 3.82 -3.31 -5.66
C MET A 87 5.18 -3.92 -5.28
N ALA A 88 5.18 -5.10 -4.67
CA ALA A 88 6.40 -5.81 -4.31
C ALA A 88 7.29 -6.14 -5.52
N LEU A 89 6.69 -6.27 -6.71
CA LEU A 89 7.37 -6.45 -8.00
C LEU A 89 7.75 -5.12 -8.69
N GLN A 90 7.56 -3.97 -8.04
CA GLN A 90 7.82 -2.63 -8.59
C GLN A 90 7.00 -2.31 -9.86
N ARG A 91 5.87 -3.00 -10.06
CA ARG A 91 4.96 -2.78 -11.20
C ARG A 91 3.87 -1.78 -10.82
N VAL A 92 4.28 -0.54 -10.61
CA VAL A 92 3.46 0.51 -9.97
C VAL A 92 2.14 0.77 -10.71
N ASP A 93 2.16 0.95 -12.03
CA ASP A 93 0.93 1.26 -12.80
C ASP A 93 -0.09 0.12 -12.75
N ALA A 94 0.38 -1.12 -12.88
CA ALA A 94 -0.49 -2.28 -12.77
C ALA A 94 -1.03 -2.46 -11.33
N ALA A 95 -0.25 -2.10 -10.31
CA ALA A 95 -0.70 -2.07 -8.93
C ALA A 95 -1.80 -1.02 -8.70
N LYS A 96 -1.62 0.19 -9.24
CA LYS A 96 -2.65 1.27 -9.20
C LYS A 96 -3.97 0.79 -9.79
N GLN A 97 -3.94 0.17 -10.98
CA GLN A 97 -5.15 -0.36 -11.63
C GLN A 97 -5.83 -1.46 -10.80
N ALA A 98 -5.07 -2.40 -10.26
CA ALA A 98 -5.62 -3.46 -9.43
C ALA A 98 -6.20 -2.91 -8.12
N MET A 99 -5.55 -1.93 -7.48
CA MET A 99 -6.05 -1.31 -6.27
C MET A 99 -7.32 -0.49 -6.51
N GLN A 100 -7.41 0.24 -7.64
CA GLN A 100 -8.62 0.94 -8.05
C GLN A 100 -9.80 -0.02 -8.22
N ALA A 101 -9.57 -1.21 -8.81
CA ALA A 101 -10.61 -2.23 -8.92
C ALA A 101 -11.06 -2.75 -7.54
N ALA A 102 -10.13 -2.97 -6.59
CA ALA A 102 -10.47 -3.38 -5.24
C ALA A 102 -11.35 -2.34 -4.53
N VAL A 103 -10.96 -1.06 -4.59
CA VAL A 103 -11.74 0.04 -3.98
C VAL A 103 -13.08 0.24 -4.67
N ALA A 104 -13.17 0.09 -5.99
CA ALA A 104 -14.44 0.20 -6.71
C ALA A 104 -15.46 -0.88 -6.28
N LEU A 105 -14.97 -2.09 -5.95
CA LEU A 105 -15.80 -3.20 -5.47
C LEU A 105 -16.16 -3.09 -3.98
N ALA A 106 -15.31 -2.46 -3.17
CA ALA A 106 -15.52 -2.29 -1.73
C ALA A 106 -15.07 -0.88 -1.26
N PRO A 107 -15.82 0.18 -1.60
CA PRO A 107 -15.40 1.57 -1.39
C PRO A 107 -15.36 2.02 0.07
N THR A 108 -15.97 1.28 0.97
CA THR A 108 -16.00 1.56 2.41
C THR A 108 -14.92 0.82 3.20
N ASP A 109 -14.20 -0.12 2.58
CA ASP A 109 -13.15 -0.89 3.23
C ASP A 109 -11.91 0.01 3.47
N LEU A 110 -11.65 0.30 4.74
CA LEU A 110 -10.54 1.15 5.16
C LEU A 110 -9.18 0.51 4.89
N SER A 111 -9.09 -0.83 4.85
CA SER A 111 -7.85 -1.54 4.54
C SER A 111 -7.42 -1.28 3.09
N TYR A 112 -8.37 -1.25 2.16
CA TYR A 112 -8.05 -0.94 0.76
C TYR A 112 -7.71 0.54 0.57
N GLN A 113 -8.39 1.44 1.27
CA GLN A 113 -8.06 2.87 1.27
C GLN A 113 -6.68 3.14 1.87
N HIS A 114 -6.31 2.44 2.96
CA HIS A 114 -4.95 2.44 3.49
C HIS A 114 -3.93 2.00 2.43
N ASN A 115 -4.21 0.91 1.71
CA ASN A 115 -3.30 0.41 0.67
C ASN A 115 -3.19 1.36 -0.53
N VAL A 116 -4.25 2.11 -0.86
CA VAL A 116 -4.17 3.22 -1.84
C VAL A 116 -3.20 4.29 -1.37
N ALA A 117 -3.33 4.74 -0.11
CA ALA A 117 -2.44 5.75 0.47
C ALA A 117 -0.99 5.28 0.48
N TRP A 118 -0.75 4.00 0.85
CA TRP A 118 0.59 3.42 0.80
C TRP A 118 1.16 3.38 -0.62
N LEU A 119 0.36 3.00 -1.60
CA LEU A 119 0.76 2.98 -3.01
C LEU A 119 1.10 4.39 -3.52
N GLN A 120 0.34 5.41 -3.14
CA GLN A 120 0.63 6.81 -3.46
C GLN A 120 1.97 7.23 -2.85
N CYS A 121 2.24 6.90 -1.58
CA CYS A 121 3.50 7.18 -0.93
C CYS A 121 4.68 6.56 -1.68
N MET A 122 4.58 5.27 -2.01
CA MET A 122 5.62 4.53 -2.73
C MET A 122 5.80 5.00 -4.18
N SER A 123 4.80 5.64 -4.76
CA SER A 123 4.87 6.22 -6.12
C SER A 123 5.43 7.64 -6.15
N GLY A 124 5.73 8.25 -4.99
CA GLY A 124 6.19 9.63 -4.89
C GLY A 124 5.07 10.68 -4.77
N ASP A 125 3.81 10.27 -4.80
CA ASP A 125 2.64 11.14 -4.59
C ASP A 125 2.41 11.41 -3.08
N VAL A 126 3.48 11.86 -2.39
CA VAL A 126 3.59 11.81 -0.93
C VAL A 126 2.56 12.68 -0.23
N GLU A 127 2.34 13.91 -0.69
CA GLU A 127 1.34 14.81 -0.05
C GLU A 127 -0.08 14.25 -0.15
N GLN A 128 -0.43 13.61 -1.27
CA GLN A 128 -1.72 12.94 -1.41
C GLN A 128 -1.82 11.72 -0.49
N ALA A 129 -0.73 10.96 -0.35
CA ALA A 129 -0.67 9.82 0.56
C ALA A 129 -0.90 10.24 2.01
N LEU A 130 -0.26 11.31 2.48
CA LEU A 130 -0.43 11.83 3.84
C LEU A 130 -1.90 12.19 4.12
N GLN A 131 -2.55 12.90 3.20
CA GLN A 131 -3.97 13.24 3.31
C GLN A 131 -4.87 12.00 3.30
N ALA A 132 -4.56 11.01 2.47
CA ALA A 132 -5.33 9.77 2.38
C ALA A 132 -5.18 8.93 3.65
N PHE A 133 -3.99 8.84 4.26
CA PHE A 133 -3.80 8.19 5.56
C PHE A 133 -4.59 8.88 6.67
N ASP A 134 -4.55 10.21 6.74
CA ASP A 134 -5.33 10.97 7.72
C ASP A 134 -6.84 10.72 7.56
N ALA A 135 -7.34 10.67 6.32
CA ALA A 135 -8.74 10.36 6.05
C ALA A 135 -9.13 8.94 6.52
N VAL A 136 -8.24 7.94 6.37
CA VAL A 136 -8.46 6.59 6.90
C VAL A 136 -8.50 6.60 8.44
N ILE A 137 -7.57 7.28 9.09
CA ILE A 137 -7.49 7.38 10.55
C ILE A 137 -8.75 8.06 11.12
N LEU A 138 -9.20 9.17 10.53
CA LEU A 138 -10.40 9.90 10.98
C LEU A 138 -11.69 9.08 10.82
N ARG A 139 -11.73 8.15 9.89
CA ARG A 139 -12.88 7.24 9.66
C ARG A 139 -12.78 5.94 10.43
N ALA A 140 -11.63 5.67 11.07
CA ALA A 140 -11.43 4.47 11.86
C ALA A 140 -12.38 4.47 13.07
N VAL A 141 -13.32 3.52 13.07
CA VAL A 141 -14.29 3.31 14.15
C VAL A 141 -14.35 1.82 14.50
N ASN A 142 -14.55 1.51 15.76
CA ASN A 142 -14.80 0.20 16.37
C ASN A 142 -13.92 -0.98 15.88
N ASP A 143 -14.07 -1.44 14.64
CA ASP A 143 -13.45 -2.68 14.16
C ASP A 143 -12.16 -2.48 13.34
N PHE A 144 -11.78 -1.23 13.06
CA PHE A 144 -10.55 -0.93 12.32
C PHE A 144 -9.46 -0.42 13.26
N ASN A 145 -8.37 -1.19 13.38
CA ASN A 145 -7.20 -0.75 14.14
C ASN A 145 -6.32 0.18 13.29
N PRO A 146 -6.22 1.47 13.65
CA PRO A 146 -5.46 2.44 12.87
C PRO A 146 -3.94 2.34 13.03
N ALA A 147 -3.41 1.46 13.89
CA ALA A 147 -1.98 1.41 14.21
C ALA A 147 -1.09 1.15 12.98
N GLN A 148 -1.54 0.27 12.06
CA GLN A 148 -0.85 0.07 10.79
C GLN A 148 -0.84 1.34 9.94
N THR A 149 -1.95 2.06 9.91
CA THR A 149 -2.05 3.31 9.15
C THR A 149 -1.19 4.40 9.77
N HIS A 150 -1.12 4.48 11.09
CA HIS A 150 -0.19 5.37 11.78
C HIS A 150 1.27 5.04 11.48
N LEU A 151 1.64 3.76 11.44
CA LEU A 151 2.99 3.35 11.04
C LEU A 151 3.31 3.80 9.61
N SER A 152 2.42 3.51 8.66
CA SER A 152 2.61 3.87 7.25
C SER A 152 2.64 5.39 7.04
N LEU A 153 1.76 6.13 7.72
CA LEU A 153 1.77 7.60 7.75
C LEU A 153 3.12 8.13 8.24
N GLY A 154 3.62 7.58 9.35
CA GLY A 154 4.91 7.99 9.93
C GLY A 154 6.08 7.74 8.98
N VAL A 155 6.15 6.56 8.37
CA VAL A 155 7.18 6.23 7.37
C VAL A 155 7.11 7.17 6.16
N CYS A 156 5.92 7.42 5.65
CA CYS A 156 5.70 8.32 4.53
C CYS A 156 6.07 9.78 4.89
N ALA A 157 5.74 10.22 6.10
CA ALA A 157 6.07 11.55 6.59
C ALA A 157 7.59 11.77 6.78
N ILE A 158 8.36 10.71 7.13
CA ILE A 158 9.83 10.77 7.13
C ILE A 158 10.34 11.07 5.72
N GLN A 159 9.83 10.39 4.68
CA GLN A 159 10.21 10.62 3.29
C GLN A 159 9.91 12.05 2.84
N ALA A 160 8.78 12.60 3.31
CA ALA A 160 8.37 13.98 3.06
C ALA A 160 9.11 15.02 3.92
N LYS A 161 10.01 14.61 4.81
CA LYS A 161 10.68 15.46 5.82
C LYS A 161 9.69 16.21 6.74
N ARG A 162 8.50 15.62 6.96
CA ARG A 162 7.47 16.12 7.89
C ARG A 162 7.69 15.50 9.27
N PHE A 163 8.80 15.87 9.90
CA PHE A 163 9.34 15.17 11.08
C PHE A 163 8.41 15.16 12.28
N GLU A 164 7.71 16.27 12.58
CA GLU A 164 6.74 16.33 13.67
C GLU A 164 5.52 15.44 13.42
N LEU A 165 5.07 15.35 12.17
CA LEU A 165 3.98 14.44 11.79
C LEU A 165 4.44 12.98 11.90
N ALA A 166 5.65 12.67 11.43
CA ALA A 166 6.24 11.35 11.51
C ALA A 166 6.33 10.87 12.96
N GLU A 167 6.85 11.71 13.85
CA GLU A 167 6.99 11.38 15.27
C GLU A 167 5.64 11.10 15.92
N ARG A 168 4.66 11.97 15.72
CA ARG A 168 3.31 11.77 16.27
C ARG A 168 2.69 10.47 15.78
N ALA A 169 2.75 10.22 14.48
CA ALA A 169 2.16 9.01 13.89
C ALA A 169 2.85 7.74 14.39
N LEU A 170 4.19 7.70 14.40
CA LEU A 170 4.95 6.54 14.87
C LEU A 170 4.71 6.25 16.35
N ARG A 171 4.58 7.27 17.19
CA ARG A 171 4.23 7.09 18.61
C ARG A 171 2.84 6.48 18.79
N GLN A 172 1.87 6.79 17.93
CA GLN A 172 0.57 6.12 17.95
C GLN A 172 0.68 4.65 17.52
N ALA A 173 1.55 4.34 16.56
CA ALA A 173 1.76 2.98 16.10
C ALA A 173 2.45 2.08 17.15
N VAL A 174 3.34 2.63 18.00
CA VAL A 174 4.04 1.90 19.07
C VAL A 174 3.08 1.24 20.06
N VAL A 175 1.87 1.79 20.24
CA VAL A 175 0.89 1.29 21.22
C VAL A 175 0.42 -0.13 20.87
N ASP A 176 0.40 -0.49 19.60
CA ASP A 176 0.08 -1.85 19.15
C ASP A 176 1.35 -2.71 19.07
N ALA A 177 1.41 -3.78 19.86
CA ALA A 177 2.57 -4.66 19.93
C ALA A 177 3.03 -5.24 18.59
N ARG A 178 2.08 -5.43 17.63
CA ARG A 178 2.38 -5.93 16.27
C ARG A 178 3.25 -4.96 15.48
N TYR A 179 3.09 -3.68 15.71
CA TYR A 179 3.79 -2.61 14.98
C TYR A 179 4.86 -1.91 15.80
N ALA A 180 4.97 -2.20 17.11
CA ALA A 180 5.87 -1.52 18.04
C ALA A 180 7.34 -1.56 17.59
N ASN A 181 7.84 -2.71 17.11
CA ASN A 181 9.21 -2.81 16.62
C ASN A 181 9.46 -1.93 15.40
N ALA A 182 8.58 -2.01 14.39
CA ALA A 182 8.71 -1.22 13.17
C ALA A 182 8.55 0.29 13.45
N ALA A 183 7.64 0.67 14.36
CA ALA A 183 7.45 2.05 14.76
C ALA A 183 8.66 2.59 15.55
N ASN A 184 9.24 1.81 16.46
CA ASN A 184 10.49 2.17 17.17
C ASN A 184 11.67 2.31 16.19
N PHE A 185 11.76 1.45 15.17
CA PHE A 185 12.76 1.61 14.11
C PHE A 185 12.56 2.91 13.32
N GLY A 186 11.32 3.25 12.96
CA GLY A 186 10.99 4.52 12.34
C GLY A 186 11.37 5.72 13.22
N LEU A 187 11.08 5.67 14.53
CA LEU A 187 11.45 6.71 15.49
C LEU A 187 12.97 6.82 15.64
N ALA A 188 13.69 5.71 15.69
CA ALA A 188 15.16 5.72 15.70
C ALA A 188 15.73 6.36 14.45
N THR A 189 15.19 6.01 13.27
CA THR A 189 15.58 6.61 11.99
C THR A 189 15.33 8.12 11.97
N LEU A 190 14.19 8.56 12.49
CA LEU A 190 13.85 9.98 12.61
C LEU A 190 14.82 10.71 13.52
N MET A 191 15.18 10.12 14.66
CA MET A 191 16.13 10.69 15.60
C MET A 191 17.54 10.79 15.00
N VAL A 192 17.95 9.81 14.18
CA VAL A 192 19.21 9.88 13.42
C VAL A 192 19.20 11.05 12.44
N GLN A 193 18.11 11.27 11.72
CA GLN A 193 17.99 12.41 10.79
C GLN A 193 18.00 13.77 11.51
N SER A 194 17.61 13.80 12.77
CA SER A 194 17.64 15.00 13.63
C SER A 194 18.91 15.07 14.48
N GLU A 195 19.90 14.21 14.22
CA GLU A 195 21.17 14.10 14.96
C GLU A 195 20.99 13.88 16.48
N ASN A 196 19.81 13.40 16.89
CA ASN A 196 19.53 13.06 18.29
C ASN A 196 19.92 11.62 18.59
N TRP A 197 21.23 11.36 18.63
CA TRP A 197 21.82 10.03 18.80
C TRP A 197 21.36 9.33 20.08
N PRO A 198 21.29 10.01 21.26
CA PRO A 198 20.83 9.36 22.48
C PRO A 198 19.37 8.87 22.39
N ALA A 199 18.51 9.62 21.71
CA ALA A 199 17.13 9.20 21.51
C ALA A 199 17.04 8.04 20.53
N ALA A 200 17.83 8.03 19.45
CA ALA A 200 17.91 6.93 18.51
C ALA A 200 18.27 5.61 19.20
N VAL A 201 19.31 5.60 20.05
CA VAL A 201 19.72 4.44 20.84
C VAL A 201 18.59 3.94 21.75
N ARG A 202 17.88 4.85 22.44
CA ARG A 202 16.74 4.46 23.30
C ARG A 202 15.63 3.75 22.51
N TYR A 203 15.29 4.24 21.32
CA TYR A 203 14.27 3.59 20.51
C TYR A 203 14.72 2.21 20.00
N LEU A 204 16.00 2.05 19.58
CA LEU A 204 16.53 0.73 19.23
C LEU A 204 16.52 -0.23 20.42
N ALA A 205 16.88 0.25 21.62
CA ALA A 205 16.85 -0.56 22.85
C ALA A 205 15.42 -1.00 23.24
N SER A 206 14.39 -0.23 22.84
CA SER A 206 12.98 -0.55 23.11
C SER A 206 12.42 -1.67 22.24
N MET A 207 13.15 -2.11 21.22
CA MET A 207 12.73 -3.21 20.35
C MET A 207 12.94 -4.57 21.02
N SER A 208 12.19 -5.56 20.58
CA SER A 208 12.38 -6.95 21.02
C SER A 208 13.79 -7.47 20.64
N PRO A 209 14.39 -8.35 21.45
CA PRO A 209 15.73 -8.89 21.15
C PRO A 209 15.84 -9.53 19.76
N ALA A 210 14.81 -10.25 19.33
CA ALA A 210 14.78 -10.90 18.02
C ALA A 210 14.79 -9.89 16.86
N TYR A 211 14.15 -8.72 17.04
CA TYR A 211 14.12 -7.68 15.99
C TYR A 211 15.42 -6.87 15.94
N ARG A 212 16.09 -6.68 17.10
CA ARG A 212 17.34 -5.91 17.17
C ARG A 212 18.50 -6.51 16.39
N VAL A 213 18.45 -7.81 16.07
CA VAL A 213 19.48 -8.50 15.26
C VAL A 213 19.16 -8.50 13.76
N SER A 214 18.09 -7.81 13.33
CA SER A 214 17.82 -7.70 11.91
C SER A 214 18.88 -6.84 11.21
N PRO A 215 19.20 -7.12 9.91
CA PRO A 215 20.23 -6.39 9.19
C PRO A 215 20.00 -4.88 9.16
N GLU A 216 18.76 -4.44 9.07
CA GLU A 216 18.37 -3.03 9.00
C GLU A 216 18.70 -2.32 10.33
N VAL A 217 18.37 -2.96 11.46
CA VAL A 217 18.64 -2.41 12.79
C VAL A 217 20.13 -2.39 13.07
N LEU A 218 20.85 -3.45 12.72
CA LEU A 218 22.32 -3.51 12.90
C LEU A 218 23.01 -2.44 12.06
N ASN A 219 22.59 -2.20 10.81
CA ASN A 219 23.13 -1.14 9.98
C ASN A 219 22.90 0.25 10.59
N LEU A 220 21.70 0.49 11.12
CA LEU A 220 21.38 1.76 11.78
C LEU A 220 22.21 1.92 13.06
N GLN A 221 22.37 0.86 13.87
CA GLN A 221 23.21 0.87 15.07
C GLN A 221 24.68 1.19 14.71
N MET A 222 25.25 0.51 13.72
CA MET A 222 26.63 0.80 13.26
C MET A 222 26.80 2.24 12.81
N HIS A 223 25.80 2.81 12.14
CA HIS A 223 25.84 4.23 11.76
C HIS A 223 25.86 5.14 12.98
N ILE A 224 25.04 4.88 13.99
CA ILE A 224 24.99 5.63 15.25
C ILE A 224 26.35 5.55 15.96
N ASP A 225 26.92 4.35 16.12
CA ASP A 225 28.17 4.11 16.81
C ASP A 225 29.32 4.88 16.14
N ALA A 226 29.40 4.84 14.81
CA ALA A 226 30.38 5.60 14.04
C ALA A 226 30.26 7.12 14.21
N GLN A 227 29.07 7.66 14.47
CA GLN A 227 28.89 9.08 14.80
C GLN A 227 29.36 9.40 16.22
N TYR A 228 29.06 8.53 17.21
CA TYR A 228 29.55 8.69 18.57
C TYR A 228 31.07 8.69 18.61
N ASP A 229 31.74 7.77 17.91
CA ASP A 229 33.19 7.71 17.86
C ASP A 229 33.80 9.00 17.26
N ARG A 230 33.18 9.53 16.20
CA ARG A 230 33.61 10.82 15.60
C ARG A 230 33.45 11.97 16.57
N MET A 231 32.37 12.04 17.32
CA MET A 231 32.13 13.09 18.30
C MET A 231 33.13 13.03 19.47
N GLN A 232 33.55 11.83 19.86
CA GLN A 232 34.56 11.65 20.92
C GLN A 232 36.00 11.95 20.43
N GLN A 233 36.26 11.73 19.15
CA GLN A 233 37.57 11.97 18.51
C GLN A 233 37.75 13.41 18.03
N ALA A 234 36.65 14.20 17.93
CA ALA A 234 36.76 15.61 17.60
C ALA A 234 37.57 16.32 18.69
N PRO A 235 38.72 16.91 18.36
CA PRO A 235 39.54 17.59 19.36
C PRO A 235 38.73 18.74 19.97
N ALA A 236 38.98 18.98 21.28
CA ALA A 236 38.38 20.10 22.02
C ALA A 236 38.90 21.48 21.55
N ASP A 237 39.30 21.61 20.29
CA ASP A 237 39.98 22.75 19.67
C ASP A 237 39.08 23.96 19.39
N GLY A 238 37.94 24.06 20.03
CA GLY A 238 37.00 25.20 19.91
C GLY A 238 36.86 26.06 21.15
N MET A 239 37.43 25.68 22.28
CA MET A 239 37.48 26.56 23.48
C MET A 239 38.77 27.36 23.49
N ASN A 240 38.76 28.50 22.85
CA ASN A 240 39.80 29.53 23.04
C ASN A 240 39.67 30.06 24.47
N PRO A 241 40.61 29.74 25.40
CA PRO A 241 40.52 30.19 26.78
C PRO A 241 40.76 31.70 26.97
N SER A 242 41.07 32.43 25.90
CA SER A 242 41.40 33.87 25.91
C SER A 242 40.23 34.83 25.74
N ALA A 243 38.99 34.35 25.71
CA ALA A 243 37.78 35.19 25.58
C ALA A 243 37.21 35.68 26.93
N PHE A 244 37.84 35.34 28.06
CA PHE A 244 37.45 35.78 29.41
C PHE A 244 38.66 36.37 30.16
N ASN A 245 39.23 37.44 29.59
CA ASN A 245 40.05 38.42 30.33
C ASN A 245 39.57 39.82 29.98
#